data_c0d4d5ba4a117035167dfcfc1bef0920
#
_entry.id   c0d4d5ba4a117035167dfcfc1bef0920
#
_cell.length_a   1.000
_cell.length_b   1.000
_cell.length_c   1.000
_cell.angle_alpha   90.00
_cell.angle_beta   90.00
_cell.angle_gamma   90.00
#
_symmetry.space_group_name_H-M   'P 1'
#
loop_
_entity.id
_entity.type
_entity.pdbx_description
1 polymer ?
#
loop_
_entity_poly.entity_id
_entity_poly.type
_entity_poly.pdbx_seq_one_letter_code
_entity_poly.pdbx_strand_id
1 'polypeptide(L)'
;MIALVLVYSAYVAEVYRAGIESVHASQNAAARSLGLSRWQSLRFVVLPQAIRRVIPPLLNDFIGLQKDTALVSVLGSIEAARAAQIYSASQFNYASYVVAALLFVLITIPLARFTDRLIARDKRRRQAGALA
;
A
#
# COMPACT_ATOMS: atom_id res chain seq x y z
N MET A 1 -6.59 -11.12 15.41
CA MET A 1 -6.76 -11.25 13.92
C MET A 1 -7.95 -10.44 13.41
N ILE A 2 -9.19 -10.65 13.89
CA ILE A 2 -10.39 -9.92 13.42
C ILE A 2 -10.21 -8.39 13.51
N ALA A 3 -9.67 -7.88 14.61
CA ALA A 3 -9.44 -6.45 14.79
C ALA A 3 -8.51 -5.86 13.70
N LEU A 4 -7.41 -6.55 13.37
CA LEU A 4 -6.51 -6.16 12.28
C LEU A 4 -7.22 -6.14 10.94
N VAL A 5 -8.02 -7.16 10.64
CA VAL A 5 -8.80 -7.23 9.39
C VAL A 5 -9.77 -6.06 9.29
N LEU A 6 -10.50 -5.73 10.36
CA LEU A 6 -11.44 -4.60 10.38
C LEU A 6 -10.74 -3.26 10.19
N VAL A 7 -9.65 -3.03 10.92
CA VAL A 7 -8.87 -1.77 10.81
C VAL A 7 -8.32 -1.60 9.41
N TYR A 8 -7.64 -2.62 8.87
CA TYR A 8 -7.05 -2.52 7.53
C TYR A 8 -8.10 -2.49 6.42
N SER A 9 -9.25 -3.13 6.59
CA SER A 9 -10.37 -2.98 5.66
C SER A 9 -10.86 -1.54 5.59
N ALA A 10 -10.95 -0.85 6.73
CA ALA A 10 -11.34 0.56 6.78
C ALA A 10 -10.30 1.46 6.11
N TYR A 11 -9.01 1.24 6.38
CA TYR A 11 -7.92 1.97 5.71
C TYR A 11 -7.94 1.78 4.20
N VAL A 12 -8.04 0.54 3.72
CA VAL A 12 -8.09 0.22 2.29
C VAL A 12 -9.31 0.86 1.62
N ALA A 13 -10.48 0.82 2.27
CA ALA A 13 -11.70 1.47 1.76
C ALA A 13 -11.51 2.99 1.62
N GLU A 14 -10.89 3.62 2.62
CA GLU A 14 -10.62 5.06 2.59
C GLU A 14 -9.59 5.44 1.51
N VAL A 15 -8.55 4.62 1.32
CA VAL A 15 -7.57 4.82 0.24
C VAL A 15 -8.24 4.74 -1.13
N TYR A 16 -9.15 3.79 -1.36
CA TYR A 16 -9.91 3.71 -2.60
C TYR A 16 -10.80 4.94 -2.81
N ARG A 17 -11.53 5.36 -1.78
CA ARG A 17 -12.37 6.55 -1.83
C ARG A 17 -11.55 7.79 -2.16
N ALA A 18 -10.49 8.06 -1.40
CA ALA A 18 -9.60 9.19 -1.62
C ALA A 18 -8.96 9.17 -3.02
N GLY A 19 -8.60 7.99 -3.53
CA GLY A 19 -8.06 7.82 -4.87
C GLY A 19 -9.03 8.24 -5.96
N ILE A 20 -10.30 7.88 -5.85
CA ILE A 20 -11.34 8.27 -6.81
C ILE A 20 -11.64 9.76 -6.69
N GLU A 21 -11.84 10.27 -5.49
CA GLU A 21 -12.14 11.69 -5.22
C GLU A 21 -10.97 12.60 -5.60
N SER A 22 -9.74 12.10 -5.60
CA SER A 22 -8.56 12.86 -6.02
C SER A 22 -8.55 13.22 -7.50
N VAL A 23 -9.34 12.53 -8.35
CA VAL A 23 -9.44 12.86 -9.77
C VAL A 23 -10.28 14.12 -9.91
N HIS A 24 -9.70 15.17 -10.50
CA HIS A 24 -10.37 16.46 -10.59
C HIS A 24 -11.68 16.36 -11.37
N ALA A 25 -12.73 17.01 -10.88
CA ALA A 25 -14.07 16.96 -11.47
C ALA A 25 -14.08 17.43 -12.93
N SER A 26 -13.18 18.34 -13.32
CA SER A 26 -13.04 18.79 -14.71
C SER A 26 -12.70 17.68 -15.68
N GLN A 27 -11.98 16.63 -15.26
CA GLN A 27 -11.65 15.48 -16.11
C GLN A 27 -12.92 14.71 -16.50
N ASN A 28 -13.83 14.53 -15.55
CA ASN A 28 -15.12 13.92 -15.81
C ASN A 28 -16.01 14.82 -16.66
N ALA A 29 -16.03 16.14 -16.39
CA ALA A 29 -16.78 17.11 -17.17
C ALA A 29 -16.30 17.17 -18.64
N ALA A 30 -14.98 17.23 -18.86
CA ALA A 30 -14.39 17.22 -20.20
C ALA A 30 -14.71 15.93 -20.98
N ALA A 31 -14.62 14.77 -20.33
CA ALA A 31 -14.99 13.50 -20.94
C ALA A 31 -16.45 13.49 -21.38
N ARG A 32 -17.34 14.04 -20.57
CA ARG A 32 -18.77 14.12 -20.89
C ARG A 32 -19.07 15.13 -22.00
N SER A 33 -18.33 16.24 -22.07
CA SER A 33 -18.44 17.21 -23.19
C SER A 33 -18.02 16.58 -24.52
N LEU A 34 -17.16 15.56 -24.51
CA LEU A 34 -16.79 14.77 -25.69
C LEU A 34 -17.82 13.66 -26.02
N GLY A 35 -18.97 13.63 -25.33
CA GLY A 35 -20.05 12.67 -25.61
C GLY A 35 -19.91 11.32 -24.90
N LEU A 36 -18.91 11.12 -24.01
CA LEU A 36 -18.81 9.89 -23.25
C LEU A 36 -19.97 9.77 -22.24
N SER A 37 -20.53 8.57 -22.13
CA SER A 37 -21.49 8.26 -21.07
C SER A 37 -20.81 8.30 -19.69
N ARG A 38 -21.62 8.34 -18.60
CA ARG A 38 -21.07 8.31 -17.22
C ARG A 38 -20.16 7.11 -17.00
N TRP A 39 -20.57 5.94 -17.48
CA TRP A 39 -19.81 4.71 -17.34
C TRP A 39 -18.51 4.71 -18.17
N GLN A 40 -18.56 5.23 -19.38
CA GLN A 40 -17.37 5.39 -20.21
C GLN A 40 -16.37 6.39 -19.62
N SER A 41 -16.86 7.54 -19.12
CA SER A 41 -16.01 8.51 -18.43
C SER A 41 -15.36 7.90 -17.18
N LEU A 42 -16.12 7.15 -16.35
CA LEU A 42 -15.57 6.45 -15.21
C LEU A 42 -14.50 5.44 -15.63
N ARG A 43 -14.78 4.58 -16.60
CA ARG A 43 -13.91 3.48 -17.01
C ARG A 43 -12.64 3.94 -17.73
N PHE A 44 -12.76 4.92 -18.63
CA PHE A 44 -11.64 5.31 -19.50
C PHE A 44 -10.85 6.53 -19.01
N VAL A 45 -11.45 7.37 -18.18
CA VAL A 45 -10.80 8.61 -17.72
C VAL A 45 -10.53 8.58 -16.22
N VAL A 46 -11.53 8.34 -15.38
CA VAL A 46 -11.40 8.45 -13.93
C VAL A 46 -10.66 7.25 -13.35
N LEU A 47 -11.08 6.03 -13.65
CA LEU A 47 -10.54 4.82 -13.06
C LEU A 47 -9.05 4.61 -13.31
N PRO A 48 -8.49 4.80 -14.52
CA PRO A 48 -7.05 4.67 -14.75
C PRO A 48 -6.22 5.68 -13.96
N GLN A 49 -6.75 6.88 -13.76
CA GLN A 49 -6.09 7.90 -12.95
C GLN A 49 -6.18 7.58 -11.46
N ALA A 50 -7.35 7.16 -10.97
CA ALA A 50 -7.58 6.77 -9.59
C ALA A 50 -6.66 5.60 -9.18
N ILE A 51 -6.58 4.53 -9.99
CA ILE A 51 -5.72 3.37 -9.70
C ILE A 51 -4.27 3.79 -9.48
N ARG A 52 -3.73 4.66 -10.33
CA ARG A 52 -2.35 5.14 -10.18
C ARG A 52 -2.12 5.91 -8.88
N ARG A 53 -3.15 6.55 -8.33
CA ARG A 53 -3.08 7.31 -7.09
C ARG A 53 -3.28 6.44 -5.85
N VAL A 54 -4.01 5.32 -6.00
CA VAL A 54 -4.29 4.36 -4.93
C VAL A 54 -3.11 3.42 -4.67
N ILE A 55 -2.36 3.02 -5.71
CA ILE A 55 -1.27 2.06 -5.58
C ILE A 55 -0.20 2.47 -4.54
N PRO A 56 0.35 3.71 -4.54
CA PRO A 56 1.39 4.07 -3.56
C PRO A 56 0.92 3.98 -2.09
N PRO A 57 -0.22 4.55 -1.68
CA PRO A 57 -0.69 4.41 -0.31
C PRO A 57 -1.00 2.95 0.07
N LEU A 58 -1.59 2.14 -0.83
CA LEU A 58 -1.82 0.72 -0.55
C LEU A 58 -0.51 -0.06 -0.29
N LEU A 59 0.56 0.25 -1.01
CA LEU A 59 1.87 -0.35 -0.77
C LEU A 59 2.45 0.09 0.59
N ASN A 60 2.24 1.33 1.00
CA ASN A 60 2.62 1.80 2.33
C ASN A 60 1.81 1.11 3.43
N ASP A 61 0.50 0.94 3.25
CA ASP A 61 -0.36 0.20 4.17
C ASP A 61 0.07 -1.26 4.28
N PHE A 62 0.47 -1.88 3.16
CA PHE A 62 1.02 -3.24 3.18
C PHE A 62 2.31 -3.35 3.98
N ILE A 63 3.23 -2.36 3.86
CA ILE A 63 4.44 -2.29 4.67
C ILE A 63 4.10 -2.12 6.16
N GLY A 64 3.09 -1.29 6.47
CA GLY A 64 2.55 -1.12 7.81
C GLY A 64 2.00 -2.43 8.37
N LEU A 65 1.13 -3.09 7.63
CA LEU A 65 0.51 -4.36 8.00
C LEU A 65 1.56 -5.43 8.32
N GLN A 66 2.64 -5.51 7.54
CA GLN A 66 3.73 -6.44 7.78
C GLN A 66 4.39 -6.22 9.15
N LYS A 67 4.52 -4.95 9.59
CA LYS A 67 5.07 -4.63 10.92
C LYS A 67 4.05 -4.91 12.03
N ASP A 68 2.79 -4.60 11.80
CA ASP A 68 1.71 -4.77 12.77
C ASP A 68 1.40 -6.25 13.01
N THR A 69 1.61 -7.13 12.02
CA THR A 69 1.50 -8.58 12.20
C THR A 69 2.52 -9.12 13.21
N ALA A 70 3.70 -8.50 13.31
CA ALA A 70 4.68 -8.86 14.32
C ALA A 70 4.19 -8.56 15.76
N LEU A 71 3.34 -7.53 15.94
CA LEU A 71 2.73 -7.22 17.24
C LEU A 71 1.71 -8.27 17.67
N VAL A 72 1.08 -8.97 16.74
CA VAL A 72 0.12 -10.05 17.03
C VAL A 72 0.82 -11.27 17.62
N SER A 73 2.14 -11.38 17.48
CA SER A 73 2.94 -12.41 18.13
C SER A 73 2.80 -12.41 19.66
N VAL A 74 2.57 -11.24 20.25
CA VAL A 74 2.32 -11.08 21.70
C VAL A 74 1.04 -11.82 22.13
N LEU A 75 0.07 -11.98 21.23
CA LEU A 75 -1.17 -12.72 21.44
C LEU A 75 -1.05 -14.23 21.16
N GLY A 76 0.18 -14.73 20.98
CA GLY A 76 0.47 -16.16 20.79
C GLY A 76 0.39 -16.68 19.36
N SER A 77 0.15 -15.81 18.36
CA SER A 77 0.22 -16.21 16.96
C SER A 77 1.67 -16.48 16.56
N ILE A 78 1.92 -17.62 15.91
CA ILE A 78 3.27 -17.97 15.43
C ILE A 78 3.46 -17.29 14.08
N GLU A 79 4.29 -16.24 14.06
CA GLU A 79 4.79 -15.57 12.89
C GLU A 79 6.33 -15.51 12.97
N ALA A 80 7.01 -14.86 12.00
CA ALA A 80 8.48 -14.91 11.90
C ALA A 80 9.21 -14.46 13.19
N ALA A 81 8.76 -13.37 13.83
CA ALA A 81 9.38 -12.87 15.07
C ALA A 81 9.11 -13.82 16.24
N ARG A 82 7.88 -14.38 16.34
CA ARG A 82 7.56 -15.35 17.38
C ARG A 82 8.30 -16.67 17.19
N ALA A 83 8.42 -17.15 15.96
CA ALA A 83 9.22 -18.34 15.63
C ALA A 83 10.69 -18.15 16.03
N ALA A 84 11.27 -16.98 15.72
CA ALA A 84 12.63 -16.63 16.12
C ALA A 84 12.78 -16.60 17.66
N GLN A 85 11.79 -16.08 18.38
CA GLN A 85 11.77 -16.05 19.84
C GLN A 85 11.75 -17.47 20.45
N ILE A 86 10.85 -18.33 19.95
CA ILE A 86 10.73 -19.72 20.42
C ILE A 86 12.04 -20.48 20.18
N TYR A 87 12.62 -20.35 18.99
CA TYR A 87 13.86 -21.02 18.63
C TYR A 87 15.04 -20.49 19.48
N SER A 88 15.14 -19.18 19.69
CA SER A 88 16.16 -18.56 20.52
C SER A 88 16.09 -19.06 21.98
N ALA A 89 14.88 -19.15 22.52
CA ALA A 89 14.67 -19.63 23.88
C ALA A 89 15.03 -21.13 24.05
N SER A 90 14.77 -21.96 23.04
CA SER A 90 15.03 -23.39 23.07
C SER A 90 16.50 -23.75 22.86
N GLN A 91 17.24 -22.97 22.07
CA GLN A 91 18.60 -23.26 21.66
C GLN A 91 19.64 -22.30 22.29
N PHE A 92 19.22 -21.32 23.11
CA PHE A 92 20.05 -20.24 23.62
C PHE A 92 20.85 -19.51 22.53
N ASN A 93 20.27 -19.43 21.31
CA ASN A 93 20.93 -18.88 20.14
C ASN A 93 20.14 -17.70 19.56
N TYR A 94 20.71 -16.50 19.68
CA TYR A 94 20.08 -15.26 19.22
C TYR A 94 20.16 -15.04 17.69
N ALA A 95 20.85 -15.89 16.94
CA ALA A 95 20.96 -15.77 15.49
C ALA A 95 19.60 -15.83 14.80
N SER A 96 18.60 -16.50 15.38
CA SER A 96 17.24 -16.56 14.87
C SER A 96 16.57 -15.18 14.75
N TYR A 97 16.86 -14.26 15.68
CA TYR A 97 16.36 -12.87 15.57
C TYR A 97 16.99 -12.11 14.41
N VAL A 98 18.30 -12.35 14.17
CA VAL A 98 19.00 -11.74 13.03
C VAL A 98 18.40 -12.23 11.71
N VAL A 99 18.10 -13.53 11.60
CA VAL A 99 17.45 -14.11 10.43
C VAL A 99 16.06 -13.50 10.22
N ALA A 100 15.24 -13.41 11.26
CA ALA A 100 13.92 -12.78 11.17
C ALA A 100 14.02 -11.30 10.75
N ALA A 101 14.94 -10.55 11.34
CA ALA A 101 15.18 -9.16 10.98
C ALA A 101 15.62 -9.01 9.51
N LEU A 102 16.52 -9.86 9.04
CA LEU A 102 16.96 -9.86 7.64
C LEU A 102 15.81 -10.17 6.68
N LEU A 103 14.91 -11.10 7.01
CA LEU A 103 13.72 -11.38 6.20
C LEU A 103 12.82 -10.15 6.10
N PHE A 104 12.54 -9.46 7.21
CA PHE A 104 11.76 -8.23 7.20
C PHE A 104 12.42 -7.13 6.35
N VAL A 105 13.73 -6.94 6.50
CA VAL A 105 14.49 -5.96 5.73
C VAL A 105 14.48 -6.30 4.25
N LEU A 106 14.66 -7.58 3.89
CA LEU A 106 14.71 -8.06 2.51
C LEU A 106 13.37 -7.87 1.78
N ILE A 107 12.25 -7.92 2.49
CA ILE A 107 10.93 -7.64 1.92
C ILE A 107 10.66 -6.14 1.91
N THR A 108 10.92 -5.46 3.03
CA THR A 108 10.54 -4.05 3.21
C THR A 108 11.33 -3.10 2.31
N ILE A 109 12.66 -3.28 2.16
CA ILE A 109 13.49 -2.37 1.38
C ILE A 109 13.11 -2.37 -0.11
N PRO A 110 12.99 -3.53 -0.81
CA PRO A 110 12.58 -3.52 -2.21
C PRO A 110 11.19 -2.91 -2.41
N LEU A 111 10.26 -3.22 -1.51
CA LEU A 111 8.89 -2.71 -1.59
C LEU A 111 8.84 -1.19 -1.38
N ALA A 112 9.55 -0.67 -0.37
CA ALA A 112 9.66 0.77 -0.13
C ALA A 112 10.28 1.49 -1.34
N ARG A 113 11.40 0.98 -1.87
CA ARG A 113 12.02 1.55 -3.07
C ARG A 113 11.14 1.50 -4.31
N PHE A 114 10.34 0.45 -4.45
CA PHE A 114 9.36 0.37 -5.53
C PHE A 114 8.28 1.43 -5.38
N THR A 115 7.75 1.61 -4.18
CA THR A 115 6.77 2.66 -3.84
C THR A 115 7.33 4.05 -4.13
N ASP A 116 8.55 4.35 -3.68
CA ASP A 116 9.21 5.63 -3.92
C ASP A 116 9.39 5.92 -5.43
N ARG A 117 9.74 4.90 -6.21
CA ARG A 117 9.85 5.04 -7.67
C ARG A 117 8.51 5.33 -8.34
N LEU A 118 7.42 4.72 -7.87
CA LEU A 118 6.07 5.00 -8.39
C LEU A 118 5.65 6.43 -8.07
N ILE A 119 5.85 6.88 -6.83
CA ILE A 119 5.55 8.25 -6.40
C ILE A 119 6.37 9.27 -7.21
N ALA A 120 7.66 9.03 -7.36
CA ALA A 120 8.54 9.91 -8.15
C ALA A 120 8.13 10.00 -9.61
N ARG A 121 7.71 8.88 -10.21
CA ARG A 121 7.20 8.85 -11.60
C ARG A 121 5.90 9.66 -11.74
N ASP A 122 4.97 9.51 -10.81
CA ASP A 122 3.71 10.24 -10.86
C ASP A 122 3.93 11.75 -10.68
N LYS A 123 4.81 12.13 -9.73
CA LYS A 123 5.18 13.54 -9.51
C LYS A 123 5.80 14.20 -10.76
N ARG A 124 6.73 13.51 -11.43
CA ARG A 124 7.34 14.02 -12.67
C ARG A 124 6.32 14.23 -13.78
N ARG A 125 5.36 13.31 -13.96
CA ARG A 125 4.31 13.41 -14.96
C ARG A 125 3.37 14.60 -14.71
N ARG A 126 3.03 14.86 -13.45
CA ARG A 126 2.20 16.03 -13.08
C ARG A 126 2.92 17.34 -13.34
N GLN A 127 4.21 17.42 -13.06
CA GLN A 127 5.02 18.61 -13.33
C GLN A 127 5.17 18.87 -14.82
N ALA A 128 5.40 17.84 -15.63
CA ALA A 128 5.48 17.98 -17.09
C ALA A 128 4.15 18.43 -17.71
N GLY A 129 3.00 17.96 -17.20
CA GLY A 129 1.68 18.37 -17.69
C GLY A 129 1.21 19.74 -17.17
N ALA A 130 1.89 20.34 -16.20
CA ALA A 130 1.61 21.70 -15.71
C ALA A 130 2.42 22.79 -16.46
N LEU A 131 3.40 22.38 -17.27
CA LEU A 131 4.26 23.28 -18.06
C LEU A 131 3.88 23.27 -19.54
N ALA A 132 2.95 22.44 -19.94
CA ALA A 132 2.37 22.35 -21.30
C ALA A 132 0.97 22.98 -21.34
#